data_1430b54e0e7cc5f2364d8523c90c848c
#
_entry.id   1430b54e0e7cc5f2364d8523c90c848c
#
_cell.length_a   1.000
_cell.length_b   1.000
_cell.length_c   1.000
_cell.angle_alpha   90.00
_cell.angle_beta   90.00
_cell.angle_gamma   90.00
#
_symmetry.space_group_name_H-M   'P 1'
#
loop_
_entity.id
_entity.type
_entity.pdbx_description
1 polymer ?
#
loop_
_entity_poly.entity_id
_entity_poly.type
_entity_poly.pdbx_seq_one_letter_code
_entity_poly.pdbx_strand_id
1 'polypeptide(L)'
;MKSLELYKPLKWWYTGQTFGQDTVCIDDNEKLVSGSGAGVCPAGFVSFYQKNGLKGHNGIDVGADMWQPVYASTDGTILEISTEANRGMGVIMITDEKYFFEGGDYFARTLYWHFAGVNVKPEQKVRIGDLIGWADSTGKATGPHLHFELKPMLYDTQGKLYNVFQDNGFYGAVNPEPYLQKQSAYELKTNLEKLKDSIAELASKIQDYLLRKT
;
A
#
# COMPACT_ATOMS: atom_id res chain seq x y z
N MET A 1 -8.36 14.56 -16.31
CA MET A 1 -8.37 13.90 -15.00
C MET A 1 -6.95 13.80 -14.49
N LYS A 2 -6.71 13.71 -13.18
CA LYS A 2 -5.36 13.58 -12.63
C LYS A 2 -4.86 12.15 -12.81
N SER A 3 -3.58 11.96 -13.14
CA SER A 3 -2.94 10.65 -13.10
C SER A 3 -2.79 10.19 -11.65
N LEU A 4 -2.84 8.87 -11.43
CA LEU A 4 -2.63 8.29 -10.11
C LEU A 4 -1.17 8.52 -9.68
N GLU A 5 -0.99 9.02 -8.47
CA GLU A 5 0.29 9.12 -7.80
C GLU A 5 0.18 8.45 -6.43
N LEU A 6 1.04 7.49 -6.17
CA LEU A 6 1.15 6.80 -4.89
C LEU A 6 2.49 7.15 -4.24
N TYR A 7 2.46 7.57 -2.99
CA TYR A 7 3.69 7.80 -2.23
C TYR A 7 4.07 6.51 -1.49
N LYS A 8 5.37 6.22 -1.43
CA LYS A 8 5.88 5.02 -0.76
C LYS A 8 5.40 4.99 0.70
N PRO A 9 4.68 3.95 1.13
CA PRO A 9 4.09 3.89 2.47
C PRO A 9 5.09 3.66 3.60
N LEU A 10 6.35 3.31 3.30
CA LEU A 10 7.43 3.19 4.27
C LEU A 10 8.44 4.33 4.09
N LYS A 11 9.05 4.76 5.19
CA LYS A 11 10.14 5.76 5.17
C LYS A 11 11.35 5.25 4.37
N TRP A 12 11.69 3.99 4.57
CA TRP A 12 12.73 3.29 3.83
C TRP A 12 12.08 2.35 2.83
N TRP A 13 12.61 2.25 1.62
CA TRP A 13 12.02 1.46 0.55
C TRP A 13 13.03 0.52 -0.05
N TYR A 14 12.88 -0.76 0.21
CA TYR A 14 13.63 -1.83 -0.39
C TYR A 14 12.66 -2.91 -0.87
N THR A 15 12.48 -3.04 -2.17
CA THR A 15 11.60 -4.05 -2.77
C THR A 15 12.27 -5.41 -2.68
N GLY A 16 11.68 -6.31 -1.93
CA GLY A 16 12.10 -7.71 -1.80
C GLY A 16 11.51 -8.57 -2.89
N GLN A 17 10.20 -8.45 -3.16
CA GLN A 17 9.50 -9.16 -4.23
C GLN A 17 8.64 -8.20 -5.04
N THR A 18 8.79 -8.23 -6.38
CA THR A 18 8.03 -7.38 -7.29
C THR A 18 6.72 -8.02 -7.71
N PHE A 19 5.82 -7.22 -8.30
CA PHE A 19 4.57 -7.71 -8.87
C PHE A 19 4.84 -8.76 -9.97
N GLY A 20 4.04 -9.83 -9.95
CA GLY A 20 4.12 -10.91 -10.92
C GLY A 20 5.24 -11.93 -10.69
N GLN A 21 6.18 -11.66 -9.76
CA GLN A 21 7.20 -12.65 -9.41
C GLN A 21 6.58 -13.90 -8.79
N ASP A 22 7.13 -15.06 -9.16
CA ASP A 22 6.77 -16.36 -8.59
C ASP A 22 8.02 -16.99 -7.98
N THR A 23 8.39 -16.54 -6.79
CA THR A 23 9.63 -16.94 -6.09
C THR A 23 9.38 -17.59 -4.74
N VAL A 24 8.12 -17.83 -4.37
CA VAL A 24 7.75 -18.47 -3.10
C VAL A 24 7.15 -19.83 -3.34
N CYS A 25 7.68 -20.84 -2.67
CA CYS A 25 7.25 -22.21 -2.76
C CYS A 25 6.69 -22.71 -1.42
N ILE A 26 5.78 -23.69 -1.46
CA ILE A 26 5.11 -24.24 -0.30
C ILE A 26 5.03 -25.77 -0.41
N ASP A 27 5.22 -26.48 0.70
CA ASP A 27 4.98 -27.92 0.81
C ASP A 27 3.56 -28.22 1.30
N ASP A 28 3.26 -29.52 1.48
CA ASP A 28 1.95 -29.99 1.98
C ASP A 28 1.71 -29.64 3.47
N ASN A 29 2.77 -29.30 4.21
CA ASN A 29 2.72 -28.84 5.59
C ASN A 29 2.69 -27.32 5.69
N GLU A 30 2.46 -26.63 4.57
CA GLU A 30 2.41 -25.16 4.47
C GLU A 30 3.75 -24.43 4.81
N LYS A 31 4.87 -25.17 4.76
CA LYS A 31 6.19 -24.59 4.94
C LYS A 31 6.58 -23.77 3.70
N LEU A 32 6.89 -22.49 3.93
CA LEU A 32 7.37 -21.59 2.88
C LEU A 32 8.88 -21.71 2.70
N VAL A 33 9.33 -21.70 1.45
CA VAL A 33 10.75 -21.58 1.06
C VAL A 33 10.88 -20.68 -0.15
N SER A 34 12.05 -20.06 -0.32
CA SER A 34 12.34 -19.32 -1.56
C SER A 34 12.54 -20.28 -2.72
N GLY A 35 11.86 -20.02 -3.83
CA GLY A 35 12.08 -20.69 -5.11
C GLY A 35 13.18 -20.01 -5.92
N SER A 36 13.57 -20.64 -7.04
CA SER A 36 14.57 -20.08 -7.97
C SER A 36 14.01 -19.13 -9.01
N GLY A 37 12.77 -18.65 -8.83
CA GLY A 37 12.05 -17.74 -9.74
C GLY A 37 11.14 -18.50 -10.72
N ALA A 38 10.24 -17.79 -11.38
CA ALA A 38 9.28 -18.31 -12.38
C ALA A 38 8.51 -19.57 -11.96
N GLY A 39 8.19 -19.72 -10.67
CA GLY A 39 7.48 -20.89 -10.14
C GLY A 39 8.32 -22.17 -10.04
N VAL A 40 9.63 -22.09 -10.23
CA VAL A 40 10.54 -23.24 -10.10
C VAL A 40 10.82 -23.51 -8.62
N CYS A 41 10.21 -24.56 -8.10
CA CYS A 41 10.31 -24.93 -6.70
C CYS A 41 11.26 -26.12 -6.48
N PRO A 42 11.88 -26.24 -5.29
CA PRO A 42 12.61 -27.44 -4.88
C PRO A 42 11.71 -28.70 -4.92
N ALA A 43 12.30 -29.87 -4.98
CA ALA A 43 11.56 -31.13 -4.94
C ALA A 43 10.68 -31.20 -3.67
N GLY A 44 9.41 -31.59 -3.83
CA GLY A 44 8.42 -31.65 -2.75
C GLY A 44 7.75 -30.31 -2.42
N PHE A 45 8.03 -29.25 -3.19
CA PHE A 45 7.38 -27.94 -3.06
C PHE A 45 6.70 -27.56 -4.37
N VAL A 46 5.63 -26.77 -4.27
CA VAL A 46 4.92 -26.17 -5.41
C VAL A 46 4.87 -24.65 -5.26
N SER A 47 4.65 -23.92 -6.35
CA SER A 47 4.46 -22.48 -6.27
C SER A 47 3.30 -22.14 -5.33
N PHE A 48 3.58 -21.27 -4.35
CA PHE A 48 2.57 -20.74 -3.44
C PHE A 48 1.47 -19.99 -4.20
N TYR A 49 1.86 -19.18 -5.20
CA TYR A 49 0.91 -18.40 -5.99
C TYR A 49 0.02 -19.27 -6.85
N GLN A 50 0.59 -20.23 -7.58
CA GLN A 50 -0.17 -21.15 -8.44
C GLN A 50 -1.11 -22.04 -7.63
N LYS A 51 -0.68 -22.54 -6.46
CA LYS A 51 -1.54 -23.30 -5.52
C LYS A 51 -2.75 -22.46 -5.07
N ASN A 52 -2.60 -21.15 -4.99
CA ASN A 52 -3.67 -20.21 -4.64
C ASN A 52 -4.39 -19.58 -5.86
N GLY A 53 -4.21 -20.12 -7.07
CA GLY A 53 -4.88 -19.65 -8.28
C GLY A 53 -4.37 -18.32 -8.85
N LEU A 54 -3.16 -17.92 -8.46
CA LEU A 54 -2.49 -16.72 -8.95
C LEU A 54 -1.41 -17.07 -9.98
N LYS A 55 -1.14 -16.16 -10.92
CA LYS A 55 -0.04 -16.26 -11.88
C LYS A 55 1.33 -15.88 -11.28
N GLY A 56 1.33 -15.28 -10.11
CA GLY A 56 2.49 -14.78 -9.40
C GLY A 56 2.07 -13.81 -8.29
N HIS A 57 3.01 -13.08 -7.75
CA HIS A 57 2.81 -12.12 -6.68
C HIS A 57 1.83 -11.01 -7.08
N ASN A 58 0.76 -10.81 -6.32
CA ASN A 58 -0.32 -9.87 -6.64
C ASN A 58 -0.12 -8.47 -6.00
N GLY A 59 1.08 -8.17 -5.59
CA GLY A 59 1.50 -6.89 -5.02
C GLY A 59 3.00 -6.70 -5.14
N ILE A 60 3.55 -5.89 -4.27
CA ILE A 60 4.98 -5.76 -4.04
C ILE A 60 5.28 -5.95 -2.56
N ASP A 61 6.35 -6.69 -2.25
CA ASP A 61 6.83 -6.83 -0.88
C ASP A 61 8.00 -5.86 -0.65
N VAL A 62 7.88 -5.09 0.40
CA VAL A 62 8.88 -4.12 0.80
C VAL A 62 9.40 -4.47 2.17
N GLY A 63 10.69 -4.75 2.27
CA GLY A 63 11.35 -5.07 3.53
C GLY A 63 11.09 -4.01 4.59
N ALA A 64 10.79 -4.44 5.81
CA ALA A 64 10.50 -3.57 6.93
C ALA A 64 11.11 -4.14 8.22
N ASP A 65 11.35 -3.28 9.20
CA ASP A 65 11.60 -3.70 10.57
C ASP A 65 10.27 -4.03 11.26
N MET A 66 10.30 -4.90 12.28
CA MET A 66 9.15 -5.11 13.14
C MET A 66 8.72 -3.78 13.77
N TRP A 67 7.41 -3.52 13.77
CA TRP A 67 6.82 -2.26 14.26
C TRP A 67 7.25 -1.01 13.49
N GLN A 68 7.80 -1.17 12.27
CA GLN A 68 8.06 0.00 11.42
C GLN A 68 6.75 0.69 11.04
N PRO A 69 6.64 2.03 11.24
CA PRO A 69 5.45 2.77 10.87
C PRO A 69 5.13 2.69 9.37
N VAL A 70 3.85 2.44 9.06
CA VAL A 70 3.30 2.40 7.71
C VAL A 70 2.34 3.56 7.53
N TYR A 71 2.47 4.27 6.42
CA TYR A 71 1.73 5.50 6.14
C TYR A 71 0.82 5.34 4.92
N ALA A 72 -0.30 6.07 4.91
CA ALA A 72 -1.19 6.12 3.75
C ALA A 72 -0.46 6.64 2.51
N SER A 73 -0.49 5.90 1.40
CA SER A 73 0.19 6.23 0.15
C SER A 73 -0.56 7.25 -0.71
N THR A 74 -1.82 7.50 -0.40
CA THR A 74 -2.71 8.45 -1.09
C THR A 74 -3.77 8.97 -0.12
N ASP A 75 -4.45 10.04 -0.50
CA ASP A 75 -5.66 10.47 0.21
C ASP A 75 -6.81 9.49 -0.05
N GLY A 76 -7.69 9.31 0.95
CA GLY A 76 -8.84 8.42 0.78
C GLY A 76 -9.54 8.05 2.08
N THR A 77 -10.33 6.97 1.99
CA THR A 77 -11.12 6.45 3.09
C THR A 77 -10.71 5.02 3.41
N ILE A 78 -10.57 4.70 4.69
CA ILE A 78 -10.36 3.32 5.14
C ILE A 78 -11.66 2.54 4.93
N LEU A 79 -11.60 1.50 4.10
CA LEU A 79 -12.75 0.63 3.86
C LEU A 79 -12.88 -0.43 4.93
N GLU A 80 -11.76 -1.06 5.28
CA GLU A 80 -11.75 -2.26 6.11
C GLU A 80 -10.42 -2.41 6.84
N ILE A 81 -10.49 -2.98 8.04
CA ILE A 81 -9.37 -3.61 8.73
C ILE A 81 -9.65 -5.11 8.69
N SER A 82 -8.80 -5.86 8.03
CA SER A 82 -9.02 -7.28 7.77
C SER A 82 -7.92 -8.13 8.42
N THR A 83 -8.29 -9.38 8.75
CA THR A 83 -7.33 -10.40 9.20
C THR A 83 -7.58 -11.68 8.41
N GLU A 84 -6.60 -12.08 7.63
CA GLU A 84 -6.65 -13.27 6.77
C GLU A 84 -5.54 -14.25 7.15
N ALA A 85 -5.80 -15.54 7.03
CA ALA A 85 -4.84 -16.59 7.40
C ALA A 85 -3.50 -16.46 6.65
N ASN A 86 -3.54 -16.12 5.36
CA ASN A 86 -2.34 -15.99 4.54
C ASN A 86 -1.69 -14.60 4.61
N ARG A 87 -2.49 -13.53 4.72
CA ARG A 87 -2.02 -12.13 4.67
C ARG A 87 -1.85 -11.49 6.04
N GLY A 88 -2.30 -12.17 7.11
CA GLY A 88 -2.27 -11.59 8.45
C GLY A 88 -3.24 -10.42 8.58
N MET A 89 -2.88 -9.46 9.43
CA MET A 89 -3.63 -8.21 9.63
C MET A 89 -3.31 -7.21 8.51
N GLY A 90 -4.34 -6.50 8.04
CA GLY A 90 -4.18 -5.51 6.99
C GLY A 90 -5.15 -4.35 7.06
N VAL A 91 -4.78 -3.27 6.38
CA VAL A 91 -5.61 -2.08 6.15
C VAL A 91 -5.92 -1.99 4.67
N ILE A 92 -7.18 -1.77 4.36
CA ILE A 92 -7.69 -1.61 3.00
C ILE A 92 -8.31 -0.23 2.90
N MET A 93 -7.85 0.57 1.94
CA MET A 93 -8.39 1.90 1.70
C MET A 93 -8.72 2.13 0.23
N ILE A 94 -9.52 3.15 -0.04
CA ILE A 94 -9.90 3.57 -1.39
C ILE A 94 -9.78 5.08 -1.52
N THR A 95 -9.36 5.56 -2.68
CA THR A 95 -9.36 7.01 -2.99
C THR A 95 -10.78 7.54 -3.05
N ASP A 96 -10.98 8.80 -2.64
CA ASP A 96 -12.31 9.44 -2.68
C ASP A 96 -12.68 9.91 -4.08
N GLU A 97 -11.68 10.06 -4.96
CA GLU A 97 -11.82 10.49 -6.36
C GLU A 97 -11.25 9.43 -7.30
N LYS A 98 -11.67 9.48 -8.56
CA LYS A 98 -11.09 8.67 -9.63
C LYS A 98 -9.81 9.32 -10.14
N TYR A 99 -8.87 8.45 -10.51
CA TYR A 99 -7.61 8.81 -11.14
C TYR A 99 -7.45 8.04 -12.44
N PHE A 100 -6.70 8.59 -13.38
CA PHE A 100 -6.35 7.90 -14.62
C PHE A 100 -5.15 6.97 -14.36
N PHE A 101 -5.36 5.66 -14.52
CA PHE A 101 -4.34 4.62 -14.48
C PHE A 101 -4.86 3.34 -15.15
N GLU A 102 -3.97 2.43 -15.58
CA GLU A 102 -4.34 1.20 -16.29
C GLU A 102 -5.26 1.46 -17.50
N GLY A 103 -5.10 2.60 -18.18
CA GLY A 103 -5.88 2.95 -19.37
C GLY A 103 -7.31 3.43 -19.13
N GLY A 104 -7.70 3.72 -17.88
CA GLY A 104 -9.04 4.20 -17.54
C GLY A 104 -9.11 5.04 -16.27
N ASP A 105 -10.31 5.51 -15.96
CA ASP A 105 -10.59 6.34 -14.79
C ASP A 105 -11.22 5.50 -13.67
N TYR A 106 -10.42 5.19 -12.65
CA TYR A 106 -10.77 4.28 -11.57
C TYR A 106 -10.53 4.91 -10.21
N PHE A 107 -11.29 4.44 -9.21
CA PHE A 107 -10.88 4.56 -7.82
C PHE A 107 -9.70 3.63 -7.57
N ALA A 108 -8.66 4.10 -6.90
CA ALA A 108 -7.53 3.26 -6.51
C ALA A 108 -7.80 2.66 -5.12
N ARG A 109 -7.96 1.33 -5.08
CA ARG A 109 -8.01 0.57 -3.83
C ARG A 109 -6.60 0.09 -3.51
N THR A 110 -6.03 0.54 -2.39
CA THR A 110 -4.73 0.11 -1.88
C THR A 110 -4.91 -0.79 -0.67
N LEU A 111 -4.11 -1.86 -0.60
CA LEU A 111 -4.14 -2.85 0.45
C LEU A 111 -2.74 -2.97 1.05
N TYR A 112 -2.70 -2.99 2.37
CA TYR A 112 -1.48 -3.03 3.18
C TYR A 112 -1.58 -4.21 4.13
N TRP A 113 -0.67 -5.18 4.05
CA TRP A 113 -0.74 -6.43 4.79
C TRP A 113 0.47 -6.70 5.66
N HIS A 114 0.37 -7.74 6.49
CA HIS A 114 1.38 -8.19 7.44
C HIS A 114 1.62 -7.21 8.59
N PHE A 115 0.56 -6.54 9.08
CA PHE A 115 0.65 -5.57 10.16
C PHE A 115 0.75 -6.23 11.54
N ALA A 116 1.54 -5.62 12.44
CA ALA A 116 1.52 -5.90 13.88
C ALA A 116 0.31 -5.30 14.57
N GLY A 117 -0.15 -4.15 14.09
CA GLY A 117 -1.28 -3.42 14.61
C GLY A 117 -1.66 -2.26 13.70
N VAL A 118 -2.84 -1.71 13.91
CA VAL A 118 -3.41 -0.62 13.12
C VAL A 118 -3.70 0.62 13.95
N ASN A 119 -3.61 1.80 13.32
CA ASN A 119 -3.84 3.11 13.95
C ASN A 119 -5.07 3.83 13.37
N VAL A 120 -5.89 3.13 12.63
CA VAL A 120 -7.06 3.66 11.93
C VAL A 120 -8.28 2.78 12.18
N LYS A 121 -9.44 3.25 11.78
CA LYS A 121 -10.71 2.51 11.84
C LYS A 121 -11.46 2.62 10.51
N PRO A 122 -12.38 1.69 10.19
CA PRO A 122 -13.26 1.80 9.03
C PRO A 122 -13.96 3.16 8.96
N GLU A 123 -14.20 3.64 7.75
CA GLU A 123 -14.81 4.93 7.41
C GLU A 123 -13.97 6.17 7.76
N GLN A 124 -12.79 5.99 8.35
CA GLN A 124 -11.88 7.09 8.62
C GLN A 124 -11.29 7.65 7.33
N LYS A 125 -11.37 8.99 7.17
CA LYS A 125 -10.62 9.71 6.15
C LYS A 125 -9.15 9.82 6.56
N VAL A 126 -8.26 9.54 5.62
CA VAL A 126 -6.82 9.68 5.79
C VAL A 126 -6.24 10.48 4.65
N ARG A 127 -5.13 11.17 4.95
CA ARG A 127 -4.33 11.89 3.97
C ARG A 127 -3.00 11.18 3.77
N ILE A 128 -2.35 11.46 2.64
CA ILE A 128 -0.98 11.01 2.38
C ILE A 128 -0.10 11.29 3.60
N GLY A 129 0.60 10.26 4.08
CA GLY A 129 1.49 10.35 5.22
C GLY A 129 0.82 10.22 6.59
N ASP A 130 -0.49 10.00 6.67
CA ASP A 130 -1.10 9.61 7.94
C ASP A 130 -0.66 8.21 8.32
N LEU A 131 -0.33 8.02 9.61
CA LEU A 131 0.04 6.73 10.16
C LEU A 131 -1.18 5.81 10.17
N ILE A 132 -1.10 4.69 9.43
CA ILE A 132 -2.19 3.72 9.34
C ILE A 132 -1.95 2.45 10.15
N GLY A 133 -0.70 2.16 10.53
CA GLY A 133 -0.33 1.02 11.36
C GLY A 133 1.16 0.75 11.35
N TRP A 134 1.54 -0.46 11.71
CA TRP A 134 2.93 -0.88 11.86
C TRP A 134 3.15 -2.23 11.18
N ALA A 135 4.23 -2.34 10.40
CA ALA A 135 4.62 -3.55 9.70
C ALA A 135 5.12 -4.64 10.66
N ASP A 136 4.93 -5.89 10.26
CA ASP A 136 5.38 -7.09 10.95
C ASP A 136 5.49 -8.27 9.94
N SER A 137 5.35 -9.48 10.46
CA SER A 137 5.31 -10.74 9.72
C SER A 137 4.05 -11.57 10.04
N THR A 138 2.90 -10.93 10.32
CA THR A 138 1.64 -11.64 10.57
C THR A 138 1.15 -12.36 9.31
N GLY A 139 0.46 -13.50 9.46
CA GLY A 139 0.07 -14.37 8.35
C GLY A 139 1.22 -15.27 7.87
N LYS A 140 1.22 -15.60 6.58
CA LYS A 140 2.28 -16.39 5.94
C LYS A 140 3.36 -15.46 5.38
N ALA A 141 4.34 -15.12 6.18
CA ALA A 141 5.47 -14.27 5.84
C ALA A 141 6.79 -14.96 6.19
N THR A 142 7.84 -14.73 5.42
CA THR A 142 9.19 -15.26 5.69
C THR A 142 10.02 -14.36 6.59
N GLY A 143 9.53 -13.16 6.90
CA GLY A 143 10.15 -12.16 7.76
C GLY A 143 9.36 -10.85 7.70
N PRO A 144 9.71 -9.84 8.52
CA PRO A 144 9.00 -8.58 8.55
C PRO A 144 9.05 -7.86 7.19
N HIS A 145 7.90 -7.52 6.65
CA HIS A 145 7.75 -6.75 5.41
C HIS A 145 6.35 -6.16 5.30
N LEU A 146 6.18 -5.22 4.41
CA LEU A 146 4.89 -4.73 3.96
C LEU A 146 4.57 -5.36 2.61
N HIS A 147 3.47 -6.10 2.51
CA HIS A 147 2.86 -6.45 1.24
C HIS A 147 1.89 -5.35 0.82
N PHE A 148 2.11 -4.76 -0.36
CA PHE A 148 1.35 -3.61 -0.87
C PHE A 148 0.71 -3.94 -2.21
N GLU A 149 -0.64 -3.84 -2.30
CA GLU A 149 -1.41 -4.08 -3.52
C GLU A 149 -2.11 -2.80 -4.01
N LEU A 150 -2.33 -2.72 -5.32
CA LEU A 150 -3.16 -1.72 -6.00
C LEU A 150 -4.23 -2.42 -6.83
N LYS A 151 -5.50 -1.99 -6.70
CA LYS A 151 -6.62 -2.52 -7.49
C LYS A 151 -7.47 -1.40 -8.07
N PRO A 152 -7.71 -1.39 -9.40
CA PRO A 152 -8.67 -0.50 -10.04
C PRO A 152 -10.10 -0.91 -9.71
N MET A 153 -10.90 0.05 -9.21
CA MET A 153 -12.25 -0.19 -8.72
C MET A 153 -13.26 0.76 -9.37
N LEU A 154 -14.48 0.29 -9.54
CA LEU A 154 -15.65 1.10 -9.92
C LEU A 154 -16.84 0.75 -9.03
N TYR A 155 -17.81 1.65 -8.97
CA TYR A 155 -19.14 1.36 -8.45
C TYR A 155 -20.06 0.98 -9.59
N ASP A 156 -20.87 -0.06 -9.39
CA ASP A 156 -21.95 -0.43 -10.31
C ASP A 156 -23.15 0.52 -10.15
N THR A 157 -24.20 0.29 -10.94
CA THR A 157 -25.43 1.08 -10.93
C THR A 157 -26.22 1.00 -9.62
N GLN A 158 -25.89 0.03 -8.75
CA GLN A 158 -26.50 -0.16 -7.45
C GLN A 158 -25.62 0.42 -6.30
N GLY A 159 -24.48 1.04 -6.64
CA GLY A 159 -23.52 1.59 -5.67
C GLY A 159 -22.61 0.55 -5.02
N LYS A 160 -22.55 -0.67 -5.57
CA LYS A 160 -21.65 -1.71 -5.07
C LYS A 160 -20.28 -1.56 -5.72
N LEU A 161 -19.24 -1.55 -4.89
CA LEU A 161 -17.84 -1.50 -5.33
C LEU A 161 -17.42 -2.84 -5.95
N TYR A 162 -16.84 -2.81 -7.15
CA TYR A 162 -16.30 -4.00 -7.81
C TYR A 162 -14.93 -3.76 -8.41
N ASN A 163 -14.16 -4.83 -8.53
CA ASN A 163 -12.84 -4.83 -9.15
C ASN A 163 -12.96 -4.94 -10.68
N VAL A 164 -12.30 -4.03 -11.40
CA VAL A 164 -12.39 -3.96 -12.87
C VAL A 164 -11.66 -5.13 -13.55
N PHE A 165 -10.56 -5.60 -12.98
CA PHE A 165 -9.71 -6.66 -13.56
C PHE A 165 -9.78 -7.97 -12.79
N GLN A 166 -10.95 -8.36 -12.28
CA GLN A 166 -11.14 -9.50 -11.38
C GLN A 166 -10.44 -10.79 -11.85
N ASP A 167 -10.48 -11.08 -13.15
CA ASP A 167 -9.98 -12.32 -13.74
C ASP A 167 -8.60 -12.20 -14.40
N ASN A 168 -7.78 -11.21 -14.02
CA ASN A 168 -6.45 -11.01 -14.61
C ASN A 168 -5.40 -12.05 -14.16
N GLY A 169 -5.72 -12.90 -13.19
CA GLY A 169 -4.82 -13.88 -12.59
C GLY A 169 -4.02 -13.36 -11.39
N PHE A 170 -4.37 -12.15 -10.91
CA PHE A 170 -3.77 -11.50 -9.74
C PHE A 170 -4.84 -11.00 -8.75
N TYR A 171 -6.04 -11.63 -8.76
CA TYR A 171 -7.20 -11.19 -8.00
C TYR A 171 -7.54 -9.71 -8.22
N GLY A 172 -7.36 -9.25 -9.48
CA GLY A 172 -7.62 -7.90 -9.92
C GLY A 172 -6.60 -6.86 -9.47
N ALA A 173 -5.49 -7.28 -8.86
CA ALA A 173 -4.38 -6.38 -8.60
C ALA A 173 -3.62 -6.05 -9.89
N VAL A 174 -3.04 -4.86 -9.92
CA VAL A 174 -2.15 -4.37 -10.97
C VAL A 174 -0.82 -3.97 -10.36
N ASN A 175 0.22 -3.88 -11.19
CA ASN A 175 1.55 -3.48 -10.70
C ASN A 175 1.51 -2.04 -10.13
N PRO A 176 1.79 -1.82 -8.85
CA PRO A 176 1.78 -0.48 -8.27
C PRO A 176 3.03 0.36 -8.61
N GLU A 177 4.15 -0.28 -9.02
CA GLU A 177 5.45 0.38 -9.20
C GLU A 177 5.40 1.58 -10.16
N PRO A 178 4.70 1.54 -11.33
CA PRO A 178 4.63 2.68 -12.24
C PRO A 178 4.02 3.95 -11.63
N TYR A 179 3.25 3.81 -10.55
CA TYR A 179 2.53 4.91 -9.90
C TYR A 179 3.23 5.42 -8.65
N LEU A 180 4.30 4.72 -8.19
CA LEU A 180 5.02 5.08 -6.98
C LEU A 180 5.94 6.30 -7.22
N GLN A 181 5.75 7.32 -6.40
CA GLN A 181 6.63 8.49 -6.35
C GLN A 181 7.99 8.13 -5.74
N LYS A 182 9.04 8.89 -6.09
CA LYS A 182 10.38 8.72 -5.49
C LYS A 182 10.35 8.98 -3.98
N GLN A 183 9.59 9.98 -3.56
CA GLN A 183 9.43 10.41 -2.19
C GLN A 183 8.49 9.48 -1.41
N SER A 184 8.78 9.24 -0.14
CA SER A 184 7.86 8.54 0.76
C SER A 184 6.74 9.45 1.26
N ALA A 185 5.62 8.85 1.64
CA ALA A 185 4.48 9.55 2.22
C ALA A 185 4.87 10.26 3.53
N TYR A 186 5.75 9.66 4.34
CA TYR A 186 6.33 10.27 5.54
C TYR A 186 7.12 11.54 5.23
N GLU A 187 8.00 11.49 4.23
CA GLU A 187 8.82 12.65 3.86
C GLU A 187 7.96 13.80 3.32
N LEU A 188 6.96 13.48 2.48
CA LEU A 188 6.03 14.49 1.97
C LEU A 188 5.32 15.21 3.13
N LYS A 189 4.73 14.46 4.06
CA LYS A 189 4.03 15.02 5.22
C LYS A 189 4.96 15.89 6.07
N THR A 190 6.15 15.38 6.39
CA THR A 190 7.15 16.13 7.18
C THR A 190 7.55 17.44 6.52
N ASN A 191 7.74 17.46 5.19
CA ASN A 191 8.08 18.65 4.46
C ASN A 191 6.93 19.66 4.43
N LEU A 192 5.69 19.20 4.30
CA LEU A 192 4.51 20.06 4.37
C LEU A 192 4.32 20.69 5.75
N GLU A 193 4.59 19.96 6.83
CA GLU A 193 4.54 20.49 8.20
C GLU A 193 5.59 21.58 8.40
N LYS A 194 6.85 21.34 8.02
CA LYS A 194 7.92 22.35 8.06
C LYS A 194 7.57 23.61 7.28
N LEU A 195 6.96 23.47 6.10
CA LEU A 195 6.54 24.59 5.28
C LEU A 195 5.43 25.42 5.96
N LYS A 196 4.46 24.76 6.58
CA LYS A 196 3.40 25.43 7.36
C LYS A 196 3.98 26.25 8.50
N ASP A 197 4.93 25.69 9.26
CA ASP A 197 5.59 26.37 10.36
C ASP A 197 6.36 27.60 9.88
N SER A 198 7.08 27.48 8.76
CA SER A 198 7.80 28.60 8.15
C SER A 198 6.87 29.71 7.67
N ILE A 199 5.71 29.38 7.10
CA ILE A 199 4.68 30.34 6.69
C ILE A 199 4.09 31.03 7.90
N ALA A 200 3.79 30.32 8.99
CA ALA A 200 3.26 30.88 10.22
C ALA A 200 4.25 31.89 10.86
N GLU A 201 5.54 31.54 10.90
CA GLU A 201 6.60 32.40 11.40
C GLU A 201 6.72 33.70 10.56
N LEU A 202 6.68 33.56 9.22
CA LEU A 202 6.73 34.71 8.32
C LEU A 202 5.51 35.65 8.50
N ALA A 203 4.32 35.06 8.63
CA ALA A 203 3.08 35.83 8.88
C ALA A 203 3.16 36.64 10.19
N SER A 204 3.70 36.04 11.27
CA SER A 204 3.92 36.71 12.54
C SER A 204 4.89 37.90 12.39
N LYS A 205 6.02 37.70 11.70
CA LYS A 205 7.00 38.80 11.44
C LYS A 205 6.40 39.96 10.65
N ILE A 206 5.55 39.67 9.65
CA ILE A 206 4.84 40.68 8.87
C ILE A 206 3.87 41.47 9.77
N GLN A 207 3.10 40.77 10.60
CA GLN A 207 2.18 41.42 11.53
C GLN A 207 2.91 42.36 12.52
N ASP A 208 4.01 41.90 13.11
CA ASP A 208 4.84 42.71 14.00
C ASP A 208 5.42 43.97 13.31
N TYR A 209 5.86 43.80 12.05
CA TYR A 209 6.35 44.92 11.25
C TYR A 209 5.26 46.00 10.99
N LEU A 210 4.05 45.55 10.67
CA LEU A 210 2.91 46.44 10.41
C LEU A 210 2.50 47.17 11.68
N LEU A 211 2.46 46.52 12.84
CA LEU A 211 2.12 47.11 14.13
C LEU A 211 3.13 48.18 14.61
N ARG A 212 4.39 48.04 14.22
CA ARG A 212 5.44 49.06 14.56
C ARG A 212 5.40 50.31 13.70
N LYS A 213 4.64 50.29 12.61
CA LYS A 213 4.52 51.42 11.67
C LYS A 213 3.24 52.26 11.89
N THR A 214 2.34 51.78 12.74
CA THR A 214 1.14 52.50 13.20
C THR A 214 1.44 53.19 14.53
#